data_f858979d556950d750aeb330120f9c42
#
_entry.id   f858979d556950d750aeb330120f9c42
#
_cell.length_a   1.000
_cell.length_b   1.000
_cell.length_c   1.000
_cell.angle_alpha   90.00
_cell.angle_beta   90.00
_cell.angle_gamma   90.00
#
_symmetry.space_group_name_H-M   'P 1'
#
loop_
_entity.id
_entity.type
_entity.pdbx_description
1 polymer ?
#
loop_
_entity_poly.entity_id
_entity_poly.type
_entity_poly.pdbx_seq_one_letter_code
_entity_poly.pdbx_strand_id
1 'polypeptide(L)'
;MKATANRPLRVLHVLDSLAPGGLENGVVNTARRLHGRGFDIHAACLRFRGDFAERMPDPGKVVVLGKNAGFSPGAVRRLRTHLRATGADLLHSHNLGTLIYAAAATFGGRTIPIVHGEHGQLQPQDLTPKRLLQRRLLFRLCRRLHAVSAGLRDHLRDHGLDSGGRILATPNGVDSLRFRMAADAAAAKAALGFQPDDLVVGIVGRLVALKRHRLLFEALEKLAGELPTLRLLVVGDGGAERDELVAAMRAHPQAGRIVWAGHRNDLENCYPAMDLLAAPSEIEGLSNAVLEAMACAVPVLAHQACGNAEVIDRHRSGYLADLRDAAGLANELRAALGDPGELRRRGAEARRIVLERYSMEAMEACYRELYRGAVRA
;
A
#
# COMPACT_ATOMS: atom_id res chain seq x y z
N MET A 1 -1.45 -14.01 33.60
CA MET A 1 -0.19 -14.70 33.22
C MET A 1 0.93 -13.68 33.24
N LYS A 2 1.96 -13.87 34.12
CA LYS A 2 3.11 -12.97 34.19
C LYS A 2 3.90 -13.05 32.88
N ALA A 3 4.04 -11.95 32.17
CA ALA A 3 4.97 -11.83 31.06
C ALA A 3 6.36 -12.10 31.59
N THR A 4 6.98 -13.20 31.16
CA THR A 4 8.38 -13.47 31.40
C THR A 4 9.19 -12.39 30.68
N ALA A 5 9.86 -11.54 31.43
CA ALA A 5 10.47 -10.27 31.02
C ALA A 5 11.64 -10.42 30.00
N ASN A 6 11.83 -11.57 29.38
CA ASN A 6 13.05 -11.85 28.59
C ASN A 6 12.85 -12.55 27.23
N ARG A 7 11.62 -12.75 26.74
CA ARG A 7 11.45 -13.32 25.41
C ARG A 7 10.77 -12.33 24.44
N PRO A 8 11.05 -12.42 23.12
CA PRO A 8 10.37 -11.61 22.12
C PRO A 8 8.85 -11.85 22.13
N LEU A 9 8.06 -10.77 21.90
CA LEU A 9 6.62 -10.86 21.72
C LEU A 9 6.33 -11.56 20.39
N ARG A 10 5.63 -12.69 20.41
CA ARG A 10 5.28 -13.47 19.22
C ARG A 10 3.99 -12.95 18.61
N VAL A 11 4.11 -12.41 17.40
CA VAL A 11 3.01 -11.85 16.62
C VAL A 11 2.73 -12.74 15.42
N LEU A 12 1.52 -13.25 15.30
CA LEU A 12 1.07 -13.97 14.10
C LEU A 12 0.20 -13.06 13.22
N HIS A 13 0.72 -12.68 12.08
CA HIS A 13 -0.07 -12.03 11.03
C HIS A 13 -0.95 -13.04 10.30
N VAL A 14 -2.22 -12.69 10.05
CA VAL A 14 -3.15 -13.48 9.23
C VAL A 14 -3.53 -12.66 8.00
N LEU A 15 -3.18 -13.18 6.82
CA LEU A 15 -3.42 -12.57 5.51
C LEU A 15 -4.20 -13.54 4.62
N ASP A 16 -4.74 -13.03 3.51
CA ASP A 16 -5.29 -13.89 2.48
C ASP A 16 -4.17 -14.67 1.75
N SER A 17 -3.11 -13.96 1.38
CA SER A 17 -1.85 -14.47 0.84
C SER A 17 -0.73 -13.44 1.05
N LEU A 18 0.51 -13.79 0.70
CA LEU A 18 1.64 -12.87 0.55
C LEU A 18 2.00 -12.66 -0.94
N ALA A 19 0.98 -12.57 -1.80
CA ALA A 19 1.17 -12.17 -3.20
C ALA A 19 1.60 -10.70 -3.28
N PRO A 20 2.28 -10.26 -4.38
CA PRO A 20 2.67 -8.87 -4.56
C PRO A 20 1.48 -7.90 -4.47
N GLY A 21 1.54 -7.01 -3.47
CA GLY A 21 0.49 -6.02 -3.20
C GLY A 21 0.90 -5.01 -2.14
N GLY A 22 0.14 -3.92 -2.02
CA GLY A 22 0.44 -2.83 -1.08
C GLY A 22 0.32 -3.23 0.39
N LEU A 23 -0.74 -3.98 0.73
CA LEU A 23 -0.94 -4.51 2.07
C LEU A 23 0.19 -5.46 2.47
N GLU A 24 0.49 -6.41 1.59
CA GLU A 24 1.49 -7.45 1.79
C GLU A 24 2.89 -6.84 1.93
N ASN A 25 3.20 -5.80 1.12
CA ASN A 25 4.44 -5.04 1.26
C ASN A 25 4.53 -4.34 2.63
N GLY A 26 3.45 -3.73 3.10
CA GLY A 26 3.38 -3.12 4.43
C GLY A 26 3.63 -4.13 5.55
N VAL A 27 3.04 -5.32 5.45
CA VAL A 27 3.27 -6.41 6.44
C VAL A 27 4.72 -6.90 6.42
N VAL A 28 5.30 -7.13 5.23
CA VAL A 28 6.70 -7.53 5.10
C VAL A 28 7.63 -6.46 5.67
N ASN A 29 7.42 -5.19 5.38
CA ASN A 29 8.22 -4.09 5.91
C ASN A 29 8.12 -4.01 7.44
N THR A 30 6.91 -4.11 7.99
CA THR A 30 6.70 -4.17 9.45
C THR A 30 7.41 -5.36 10.07
N ALA A 31 7.29 -6.54 9.46
CA ALA A 31 7.94 -7.75 9.93
C ALA A 31 9.47 -7.60 9.97
N ARG A 32 10.07 -7.11 8.89
CA ARG A 32 11.53 -6.89 8.77
C ARG A 32 12.05 -5.87 9.79
N ARG A 33 11.29 -4.87 10.14
CA ARG A 33 11.68 -3.84 11.11
C ARG A 33 11.56 -4.32 12.56
N LEU A 34 10.58 -5.15 12.87
CA LEU A 34 10.28 -5.56 14.24
C LEU A 34 10.96 -6.87 14.63
N HIS A 35 11.11 -7.81 13.68
CA HIS A 35 11.69 -9.14 13.98
C HIS A 35 13.12 -9.02 14.53
N GLY A 36 13.43 -9.76 15.59
CA GLY A 36 14.71 -9.68 16.29
C GLY A 36 14.87 -8.44 17.19
N ARG A 37 13.96 -7.45 17.12
CA ARG A 37 13.99 -6.23 17.94
C ARG A 37 12.96 -6.26 19.07
N GLY A 38 12.87 -7.37 19.76
CA GLY A 38 11.89 -7.63 20.83
C GLY A 38 10.57 -8.21 20.34
N PHE A 39 10.48 -8.56 19.05
CA PHE A 39 9.34 -9.24 18.42
C PHE A 39 9.81 -10.44 17.62
N ASP A 40 8.99 -11.49 17.62
CA ASP A 40 9.13 -12.68 16.78
C ASP A 40 7.91 -12.76 15.88
N ILE A 41 8.11 -12.49 14.56
CA ILE A 41 7.03 -12.28 13.61
C ILE A 41 6.81 -13.55 12.79
N HIS A 42 5.58 -14.03 12.76
CA HIS A 42 5.08 -15.17 12.00
C HIS A 42 3.96 -14.71 11.04
N ALA A 43 3.68 -15.48 10.00
CA ALA A 43 2.56 -15.23 9.10
C ALA A 43 1.78 -16.50 8.77
N ALA A 44 0.46 -16.38 8.65
CA ALA A 44 -0.45 -17.42 8.19
C ALA A 44 -1.27 -16.91 7.02
N CYS A 45 -1.05 -17.49 5.85
CA CYS A 45 -1.79 -17.20 4.63
C CYS A 45 -3.04 -18.09 4.56
N LEU A 46 -4.22 -17.50 4.40
CA LEU A 46 -5.46 -18.26 4.31
C LEU A 46 -5.48 -19.17 3.07
N ARG A 47 -5.09 -18.65 1.88
CA ARG A 47 -5.23 -19.39 0.62
C ARG A 47 -3.92 -19.97 0.11
N PHE A 48 -2.95 -19.15 -0.20
CA PHE A 48 -1.66 -19.57 -0.78
C PHE A 48 -0.53 -18.69 -0.27
N ARG A 49 0.72 -19.15 -0.45
CA ARG A 49 1.91 -18.53 0.14
C ARG A 49 2.21 -17.13 -0.45
N GLY A 50 2.32 -17.03 -1.78
CA GLY A 50 2.70 -15.81 -2.50
C GLY A 50 4.21 -15.51 -2.44
N ASP A 51 4.70 -14.74 -3.44
CA ASP A 51 6.14 -14.50 -3.64
C ASP A 51 6.77 -13.63 -2.53
N PHE A 52 5.97 -12.74 -1.92
CA PHE A 52 6.47 -11.90 -0.82
C PHE A 52 6.74 -12.68 0.46
N ALA A 53 6.36 -13.96 0.53
CA ALA A 53 6.73 -14.82 1.63
C ALA A 53 8.26 -14.98 1.76
N GLU A 54 8.98 -14.97 0.64
CA GLU A 54 10.45 -15.05 0.62
C GLU A 54 11.13 -13.75 1.11
N ARG A 55 10.38 -12.67 1.18
CA ARG A 55 10.84 -11.38 1.72
C ARG A 55 10.62 -11.24 3.23
N MET A 56 9.91 -12.19 3.85
CA MET A 56 9.75 -12.21 5.32
C MET A 56 11.10 -12.44 6.00
N PRO A 57 11.33 -11.93 7.24
CA PRO A 57 12.58 -12.13 7.98
C PRO A 57 12.96 -13.60 8.15
N ASP A 58 11.96 -14.44 8.30
CA ASP A 58 12.10 -15.89 8.37
C ASP A 58 10.99 -16.53 7.52
N PRO A 59 11.27 -16.86 6.24
CA PRO A 59 10.30 -17.49 5.34
C PRO A 59 9.76 -18.83 5.88
N GLY A 60 10.53 -19.53 6.74
CA GLY A 60 10.08 -20.78 7.38
C GLY A 60 8.93 -20.59 8.37
N LYS A 61 8.70 -19.35 8.85
CA LYS A 61 7.58 -19.00 9.73
C LYS A 61 6.31 -18.57 8.98
N VAL A 62 6.26 -18.79 7.67
CA VAL A 62 5.07 -18.54 6.84
C VAL A 62 4.36 -19.85 6.56
N VAL A 63 3.13 -20.00 7.05
CA VAL A 63 2.30 -21.19 6.82
C VAL A 63 1.11 -20.89 5.93
N VAL A 64 0.62 -21.92 5.23
CA VAL A 64 -0.59 -21.86 4.41
C VAL A 64 -1.71 -22.64 5.10
N LEU A 65 -2.86 -22.00 5.26
CA LEU A 65 -4.03 -22.58 5.93
C LEU A 65 -4.97 -23.30 4.97
N GLY A 66 -4.75 -23.22 3.64
CA GLY A 66 -5.51 -23.95 2.62
C GLY A 66 -7.02 -23.68 2.70
N LYS A 67 -7.41 -22.41 2.74
CA LYS A 67 -8.82 -21.98 2.72
C LYS A 67 -9.42 -22.26 1.34
N ASN A 68 -10.52 -22.98 1.29
CA ASN A 68 -11.35 -23.16 0.10
C ASN A 68 -12.31 -21.96 -0.10
N ALA A 69 -13.10 -22.00 -1.19
CA ALA A 69 -14.14 -21.02 -1.43
C ALA A 69 -15.14 -20.96 -0.23
N GLY A 70 -15.65 -19.78 0.05
CA GLY A 70 -16.55 -19.53 1.18
C GLY A 70 -15.84 -19.58 2.56
N PHE A 71 -16.59 -19.83 3.62
CA PHE A 71 -16.06 -20.01 4.98
C PHE A 71 -15.52 -21.44 5.15
N SER A 72 -14.31 -21.59 5.66
CA SER A 72 -13.61 -22.87 5.80
C SER A 72 -13.33 -23.21 7.29
N PRO A 73 -14.14 -24.05 7.93
CA PRO A 73 -13.89 -24.50 9.32
C PRO A 73 -12.53 -25.20 9.47
N GLY A 74 -12.08 -25.93 8.41
CA GLY A 74 -10.76 -26.54 8.39
C GLY A 74 -9.62 -25.53 8.52
N ALA A 75 -9.73 -24.38 7.85
CA ALA A 75 -8.72 -23.31 7.99
C ALA A 75 -8.75 -22.69 9.39
N VAL A 76 -9.92 -22.52 10.01
CA VAL A 76 -10.04 -22.09 11.43
C VAL A 76 -9.33 -23.05 12.36
N ARG A 77 -9.53 -24.37 12.17
CA ARG A 77 -8.88 -25.41 12.99
C ARG A 77 -7.37 -25.35 12.82
N ARG A 78 -6.87 -25.26 11.57
CA ARG A 78 -5.43 -25.16 11.31
C ARG A 78 -4.82 -23.89 11.90
N LEU A 79 -5.51 -22.74 11.81
CA LEU A 79 -5.07 -21.48 12.43
C LEU A 79 -4.98 -21.65 13.96
N ARG A 80 -5.99 -22.26 14.59
CA ARG A 80 -5.98 -22.52 16.04
C ARG A 80 -4.84 -23.45 16.47
N THR A 81 -4.60 -24.53 15.72
CA THR A 81 -3.47 -25.42 15.96
C THR A 81 -2.13 -24.68 15.84
N HIS A 82 -1.98 -23.86 14.79
CA HIS A 82 -0.75 -23.09 14.58
C HIS A 82 -0.53 -22.02 15.67
N LEU A 83 -1.56 -21.32 16.12
CA LEU A 83 -1.49 -20.38 17.25
C LEU A 83 -0.96 -21.06 18.52
N ARG A 84 -1.43 -22.28 18.80
CA ARG A 84 -0.96 -23.07 19.96
C ARG A 84 0.49 -23.53 19.78
N ALA A 85 0.82 -24.06 18.61
CA ALA A 85 2.18 -24.56 18.32
C ALA A 85 3.24 -23.47 18.37
N THR A 86 2.93 -22.27 17.88
CA THR A 86 3.85 -21.13 17.91
C THR A 86 3.88 -20.43 19.27
N GLY A 87 2.88 -20.64 20.12
CA GLY A 87 2.73 -19.88 21.37
C GLY A 87 2.60 -18.38 21.12
N ALA A 88 1.83 -17.99 20.09
CA ALA A 88 1.61 -16.60 19.73
C ALA A 88 0.99 -15.81 20.88
N ASP A 89 1.53 -14.63 21.17
CA ASP A 89 1.05 -13.73 22.23
C ASP A 89 -0.08 -12.83 21.72
N LEU A 90 -0.07 -12.54 20.41
CA LEU A 90 -1.14 -11.80 19.77
C LEU A 90 -1.31 -12.23 18.30
N LEU A 91 -2.53 -12.03 17.78
CA LEU A 91 -2.88 -12.26 16.38
C LEU A 91 -3.21 -10.93 15.72
N HIS A 92 -2.57 -10.65 14.58
CA HIS A 92 -2.85 -9.45 13.78
C HIS A 92 -3.55 -9.84 12.47
N SER A 93 -4.80 -9.42 12.32
CA SER A 93 -5.62 -9.67 11.12
C SER A 93 -5.67 -8.43 10.22
N HIS A 94 -5.76 -8.64 8.91
CA HIS A 94 -5.73 -7.59 7.90
C HIS A 94 -6.97 -7.65 7.00
N ASN A 95 -7.81 -6.63 7.04
CA ASN A 95 -9.12 -6.53 6.40
C ASN A 95 -10.15 -7.56 6.94
N LEU A 96 -11.44 -7.32 6.68
CA LEU A 96 -12.55 -8.09 7.25
C LEU A 96 -12.45 -9.61 7.04
N GLY A 97 -11.97 -10.04 5.86
CA GLY A 97 -11.89 -11.46 5.53
C GLY A 97 -11.07 -12.26 6.54
N THR A 98 -9.89 -11.77 6.89
CA THR A 98 -9.00 -12.44 7.86
C THR A 98 -9.46 -12.27 9.30
N LEU A 99 -10.16 -11.16 9.63
CA LEU A 99 -10.72 -10.92 10.94
C LEU A 99 -11.77 -11.98 11.33
N ILE A 100 -12.57 -12.42 10.38
CA ILE A 100 -13.56 -13.51 10.60
C ILE A 100 -12.85 -14.78 11.08
N TYR A 101 -11.72 -15.14 10.45
CA TYR A 101 -10.94 -16.32 10.83
C TYR A 101 -10.20 -16.11 12.16
N ALA A 102 -9.67 -14.91 12.39
CA ALA A 102 -9.03 -14.54 13.66
C ALA A 102 -10.01 -14.67 14.83
N ALA A 103 -11.20 -14.08 14.71
CA ALA A 103 -12.23 -14.15 15.73
C ALA A 103 -12.69 -15.60 16.01
N ALA A 104 -12.90 -16.39 14.96
CA ALA A 104 -13.29 -17.80 15.09
C ALA A 104 -12.18 -18.66 15.74
N ALA A 105 -10.91 -18.43 15.41
CA ALA A 105 -9.79 -19.19 15.94
C ALA A 105 -9.46 -18.86 17.39
N THR A 106 -9.70 -17.61 17.82
CA THR A 106 -9.39 -17.12 19.18
C THR A 106 -10.61 -17.03 20.10
N PHE A 107 -11.76 -17.56 19.70
CA PHE A 107 -13.02 -17.41 20.43
C PHE A 107 -13.36 -15.94 20.77
N GLY A 108 -13.23 -15.07 19.76
CA GLY A 108 -13.47 -13.64 19.91
C GLY A 108 -12.40 -12.91 20.72
N GLY A 109 -11.14 -13.31 20.60
CA GLY A 109 -10.03 -12.69 21.32
C GLY A 109 -9.86 -13.15 22.78
N ARG A 110 -10.68 -14.10 23.24
CA ARG A 110 -10.62 -14.59 24.64
C ARG A 110 -9.36 -15.40 24.98
N THR A 111 -8.81 -16.12 23.97
CA THR A 111 -7.61 -16.92 24.19
C THR A 111 -6.34 -16.16 23.85
N ILE A 112 -6.36 -15.34 22.81
CA ILE A 112 -5.24 -14.53 22.32
C ILE A 112 -5.82 -13.19 21.86
N PRO A 113 -5.26 -12.03 22.26
CA PRO A 113 -5.75 -10.73 21.84
C PRO A 113 -5.63 -10.56 20.33
N ILE A 114 -6.62 -9.90 19.73
CA ILE A 114 -6.65 -9.56 18.31
C ILE A 114 -6.27 -8.10 18.14
N VAL A 115 -5.28 -7.84 17.32
CA VAL A 115 -5.04 -6.56 16.65
C VAL A 115 -5.65 -6.66 15.25
N HIS A 116 -6.33 -5.63 14.79
CA HIS A 116 -6.92 -5.63 13.45
C HIS A 116 -6.60 -4.36 12.70
N GLY A 117 -6.20 -4.49 11.42
CA GLY A 117 -5.88 -3.41 10.50
C GLY A 117 -6.79 -3.39 9.27
N GLU A 118 -7.31 -2.23 8.92
CA GLU A 118 -7.93 -1.95 7.63
C GLU A 118 -6.92 -1.21 6.73
N HIS A 119 -6.82 -1.66 5.47
CA HIS A 119 -5.75 -1.23 4.54
C HIS A 119 -6.25 -0.51 3.30
N GLY A 120 -7.54 -0.46 3.08
CA GLY A 120 -8.16 0.20 1.94
C GLY A 120 -9.50 0.79 2.28
N GLN A 121 -9.86 1.83 1.57
CA GLN A 121 -11.18 2.45 1.66
C GLN A 121 -12.25 1.41 1.32
N LEU A 122 -13.37 1.45 2.06
CA LEU A 122 -14.49 0.53 1.83
C LEU A 122 -15.10 0.77 0.46
N GLN A 123 -15.19 -0.30 -0.32
CA GLN A 123 -15.82 -0.28 -1.64
C GLN A 123 -17.33 -0.51 -1.53
N PRO A 124 -18.13 -0.25 -2.58
CA PRO A 124 -19.60 -0.42 -2.54
C PRO A 124 -20.04 -1.79 -2.01
N GLN A 125 -19.34 -2.88 -2.37
CA GLN A 125 -19.63 -4.22 -1.86
C GLN A 125 -19.33 -4.39 -0.36
N ASP A 126 -18.50 -3.54 0.23
CA ASP A 126 -18.18 -3.52 1.67
C ASP A 126 -19.17 -2.68 2.48
N LEU A 127 -19.90 -1.79 1.83
CA LEU A 127 -20.85 -0.87 2.47
C LEU A 127 -22.25 -1.47 2.62
N THR A 128 -22.45 -2.74 2.29
CA THR A 128 -23.74 -3.39 2.51
C THR A 128 -24.06 -3.44 4.03
N PRO A 129 -25.34 -3.34 4.45
CA PRO A 129 -25.73 -3.38 5.87
C PRO A 129 -25.18 -4.61 6.60
N LYS A 130 -25.16 -5.77 5.92
CA LYS A 130 -24.59 -7.01 6.45
C LYS A 130 -23.09 -6.87 6.75
N ARG A 131 -22.30 -6.31 5.83
CA ARG A 131 -20.85 -6.15 5.98
C ARG A 131 -20.50 -5.11 7.04
N LEU A 132 -21.26 -4.01 7.11
CA LEU A 132 -21.09 -3.00 8.15
C LEU A 132 -21.43 -3.56 9.54
N LEU A 133 -22.53 -4.32 9.67
CA LEU A 133 -22.88 -4.99 10.92
C LEU A 133 -21.79 -6.01 11.32
N GLN A 134 -21.30 -6.81 10.39
CA GLN A 134 -20.19 -7.74 10.66
C GLN A 134 -18.96 -7.00 11.21
N ARG A 135 -18.54 -5.89 10.58
CA ARG A 135 -17.42 -5.08 11.09
C ARG A 135 -17.70 -4.54 12.48
N ARG A 136 -18.86 -3.93 12.71
CA ARG A 136 -19.23 -3.39 14.04
C ARG A 136 -19.14 -4.44 15.15
N LEU A 137 -19.62 -5.65 14.89
CA LEU A 137 -19.58 -6.74 15.87
C LEU A 137 -18.15 -7.27 16.07
N LEU A 138 -17.42 -7.51 14.98
CA LEU A 138 -16.07 -8.06 15.05
C LEU A 138 -15.04 -7.07 15.61
N PHE A 139 -15.19 -5.77 15.32
CA PHE A 139 -14.32 -4.72 15.87
C PHE A 139 -14.38 -4.64 17.40
N ARG A 140 -15.55 -4.98 18.00
CA ARG A 140 -15.69 -5.06 19.45
C ARG A 140 -14.85 -6.16 20.09
N LEU A 141 -14.52 -7.20 19.32
CA LEU A 141 -13.69 -8.33 19.77
C LEU A 141 -12.19 -8.02 19.69
N CYS A 142 -11.82 -6.95 19.01
CA CYS A 142 -10.42 -6.57 18.83
C CYS A 142 -9.93 -5.76 20.03
N ARG A 143 -8.73 -6.09 20.49
CA ARG A 143 -8.04 -5.35 21.56
C ARG A 143 -7.53 -4.00 21.08
N ARG A 144 -7.05 -3.95 19.84
CA ARG A 144 -6.61 -2.75 19.14
C ARG A 144 -7.12 -2.78 17.70
N LEU A 145 -7.48 -1.61 17.20
CA LEU A 145 -7.87 -1.37 15.81
C LEU A 145 -6.96 -0.32 15.21
N HIS A 146 -6.58 -0.50 13.95
CA HIS A 146 -5.86 0.53 13.23
C HIS A 146 -6.28 0.61 11.76
N ALA A 147 -6.05 1.78 11.17
CA ALA A 147 -6.15 2.05 9.76
C ALA A 147 -4.78 2.57 9.26
N VAL A 148 -4.43 2.29 8.01
CA VAL A 148 -3.13 2.69 7.44
C VAL A 148 -3.01 4.19 7.15
N SER A 149 -4.06 4.97 7.40
CA SER A 149 -4.05 6.43 7.30
C SER A 149 -5.11 7.05 8.20
N ALA A 150 -4.93 8.33 8.55
CA ALA A 150 -5.94 9.10 9.27
C ALA A 150 -7.20 9.28 8.41
N GLY A 151 -7.03 9.52 7.11
CA GLY A 151 -8.14 9.61 6.16
C GLY A 151 -8.96 8.31 6.10
N LEU A 152 -8.32 7.13 6.12
CA LEU A 152 -9.04 5.86 6.19
C LEU A 152 -9.74 5.65 7.53
N ARG A 153 -9.10 6.02 8.65
CA ARG A 153 -9.74 6.01 9.98
C ARG A 153 -11.02 6.86 9.98
N ASP A 154 -10.94 8.07 9.43
CA ASP A 154 -12.06 8.99 9.38
C ASP A 154 -13.18 8.46 8.47
N HIS A 155 -12.84 7.89 7.31
CA HIS A 155 -13.77 7.18 6.45
C HIS A 155 -14.51 6.02 7.19
N LEU A 156 -13.79 5.23 7.99
CA LEU A 156 -14.42 4.17 8.80
C LEU A 156 -15.36 4.75 9.88
N ARG A 157 -14.99 5.89 10.48
CA ARG A 157 -15.82 6.62 11.45
C ARG A 157 -17.10 7.13 10.82
N ASP A 158 -17.04 7.71 9.64
CA ASP A 158 -18.20 8.24 8.90
C ASP A 158 -19.21 7.14 8.57
N HIS A 159 -18.77 5.89 8.44
CA HIS A 159 -19.62 4.71 8.28
C HIS A 159 -20.05 4.07 9.63
N GLY A 160 -19.83 4.77 10.76
CA GLY A 160 -20.22 4.33 12.09
C GLY A 160 -19.48 3.10 12.61
N LEU A 161 -18.24 2.90 12.18
CA LEU A 161 -17.40 1.77 12.59
C LEU A 161 -16.42 2.13 13.73
N ASP A 162 -16.30 3.42 14.08
CA ASP A 162 -15.44 3.91 15.17
C ASP A 162 -16.16 4.94 16.05
N SER A 163 -17.25 4.56 16.67
CA SER A 163 -18.03 5.46 17.54
C SER A 163 -17.30 5.88 18.84
N GLY A 164 -16.22 5.18 19.20
CA GLY A 164 -15.47 5.43 20.45
C GLY A 164 -14.03 5.93 20.25
N GLY A 165 -13.64 6.30 19.03
CA GLY A 165 -12.26 6.76 18.74
C GLY A 165 -11.19 5.69 18.98
N ARG A 166 -11.53 4.42 18.77
CA ARG A 166 -10.66 3.26 19.05
C ARG A 166 -9.70 2.93 17.91
N ILE A 167 -9.98 3.43 16.70
CA ILE A 167 -9.16 3.15 15.52
C ILE A 167 -7.98 4.13 15.52
N LEU A 168 -6.77 3.59 15.59
CA LEU A 168 -5.53 4.36 15.50
C LEU A 168 -5.11 4.51 14.04
N ALA A 169 -4.55 5.66 13.66
CA ALA A 169 -3.84 5.79 12.39
C ALA A 169 -2.43 5.22 12.55
N THR A 170 -2.08 4.22 11.75
CA THR A 170 -0.76 3.58 11.77
C THR A 170 -0.24 3.52 10.32
N PRO A 171 0.39 4.60 9.84
CA PRO A 171 0.79 4.72 8.45
C PRO A 171 1.87 3.71 8.06
N ASN A 172 1.89 3.35 6.77
CA ASN A 172 3.00 2.62 6.19
C ASN A 172 4.27 3.48 6.22
N GLY A 173 5.41 2.81 6.36
CA GLY A 173 6.73 3.44 6.26
C GLY A 173 7.38 3.15 4.92
N VAL A 174 8.20 4.09 4.45
CA VAL A 174 9.06 3.91 3.29
C VAL A 174 10.53 3.80 3.70
N ASP A 175 11.26 2.90 3.05
CA ASP A 175 12.70 2.75 3.23
C ASP A 175 13.45 3.86 2.46
N SER A 176 13.76 4.94 3.16
CA SER A 176 14.44 6.12 2.60
C SER A 176 15.92 5.91 2.29
N LEU A 177 16.52 4.81 2.72
CA LEU A 177 17.87 4.40 2.34
C LEU A 177 17.84 3.71 0.97
N ARG A 178 16.79 2.95 0.70
CA ARG A 178 16.54 2.32 -0.59
C ARG A 178 15.96 3.34 -1.58
N PHE A 179 14.89 4.02 -1.24
CA PHE A 179 14.23 5.04 -2.06
C PHE A 179 14.83 6.41 -1.79
N ARG A 180 15.75 6.82 -2.65
CA ARG A 180 16.51 8.07 -2.50
C ARG A 180 16.57 8.83 -3.82
N MET A 181 16.90 10.09 -3.73
CA MET A 181 17.16 10.92 -4.91
C MET A 181 18.26 10.28 -5.78
N ALA A 182 18.08 10.31 -7.08
CA ALA A 182 19.15 9.93 -8.00
C ALA A 182 20.31 10.90 -7.89
N ALA A 183 21.52 10.36 -7.99
CA ALA A 183 22.70 11.18 -8.22
C ALA A 183 22.72 11.71 -9.68
N ASP A 184 22.16 10.94 -10.62
CA ASP A 184 22.04 11.25 -12.03
C ASP A 184 20.71 10.75 -12.59
N ALA A 185 19.77 11.67 -12.81
CA ALA A 185 18.46 11.37 -13.38
C ALA A 185 18.55 11.01 -14.88
N ALA A 186 19.52 11.56 -15.62
CA ALA A 186 19.69 11.24 -17.04
C ALA A 186 20.15 9.80 -17.21
N ALA A 187 21.05 9.31 -16.36
CA ALA A 187 21.45 7.91 -16.35
C ALA A 187 20.28 6.98 -15.99
N ALA A 188 19.42 7.38 -15.05
CA ALA A 188 18.22 6.61 -14.71
C ALA A 188 17.22 6.54 -15.88
N LYS A 189 17.01 7.65 -16.61
CA LYS A 189 16.20 7.67 -17.84
C LYS A 189 16.78 6.77 -18.92
N ALA A 190 18.08 6.88 -19.19
CA ALA A 190 18.77 6.08 -20.21
C ALA A 190 18.68 4.57 -19.91
N ALA A 191 18.77 4.16 -18.65
CA ALA A 191 18.64 2.76 -18.24
C ALA A 191 17.26 2.14 -18.55
N LEU A 192 16.23 2.99 -18.74
CA LEU A 192 14.87 2.58 -19.10
C LEU A 192 14.52 2.92 -20.56
N GLY A 193 15.50 3.34 -21.37
CA GLY A 193 15.34 3.62 -22.79
C GLY A 193 14.80 5.01 -23.13
N PHE A 194 14.80 5.95 -22.19
CA PHE A 194 14.40 7.34 -22.41
C PHE A 194 15.62 8.22 -22.78
N GLN A 195 15.35 9.33 -23.46
CA GLN A 195 16.33 10.37 -23.70
C GLN A 195 16.43 11.31 -22.47
N PRO A 196 17.56 12.02 -22.29
CA PRO A 196 17.74 12.92 -21.14
C PRO A 196 16.70 14.04 -21.06
N ASP A 197 16.22 14.53 -22.21
CA ASP A 197 15.23 15.61 -22.37
C ASP A 197 13.77 15.10 -22.44
N ASP A 198 13.53 13.80 -22.40
CA ASP A 198 12.17 13.26 -22.29
C ASP A 198 11.51 13.69 -20.96
N LEU A 199 10.27 14.10 -21.03
CA LEU A 199 9.40 14.33 -19.87
C LEU A 199 8.72 13.02 -19.50
N VAL A 200 9.21 12.35 -18.46
CA VAL A 200 8.71 11.01 -18.09
C VAL A 200 7.66 11.09 -16.99
N VAL A 201 6.43 10.73 -17.34
CA VAL A 201 5.34 10.53 -16.37
C VAL A 201 5.21 9.04 -16.07
N GLY A 202 5.42 8.67 -14.81
CA GLY A 202 5.31 7.28 -14.35
C GLY A 202 3.96 6.94 -13.75
N ILE A 203 3.55 5.67 -13.87
CA ILE A 203 2.48 5.06 -13.09
C ILE A 203 2.98 3.72 -12.54
N VAL A 204 2.81 3.49 -11.23
CA VAL A 204 3.33 2.30 -10.54
C VAL A 204 2.20 1.57 -9.85
N GLY A 205 1.99 0.30 -10.19
CA GLY A 205 0.99 -0.54 -9.54
C GLY A 205 0.50 -1.70 -10.38
N ARG A 206 -0.36 -2.54 -9.80
CA ARG A 206 -1.00 -3.66 -10.50
C ARG A 206 -1.92 -3.15 -11.62
N LEU A 207 -2.05 -3.92 -12.68
CA LEU A 207 -2.90 -3.61 -13.83
C LEU A 207 -4.37 -3.98 -13.51
N VAL A 208 -5.03 -3.10 -12.78
CA VAL A 208 -6.43 -3.25 -12.32
C VAL A 208 -7.20 -1.93 -12.53
N ALA A 209 -8.53 -2.00 -12.69
CA ALA A 209 -9.41 -0.88 -12.95
C ALA A 209 -9.21 0.30 -11.98
N LEU A 210 -9.10 0.00 -10.69
CA LEU A 210 -8.91 1.02 -9.64
C LEU A 210 -7.68 1.91 -9.83
N LYS A 211 -6.65 1.45 -10.56
CA LYS A 211 -5.43 2.23 -10.84
C LYS A 211 -5.57 3.17 -12.04
N ARG A 212 -6.61 2.99 -12.86
CA ARG A 212 -6.99 3.88 -13.97
C ARG A 212 -5.88 4.13 -14.99
N HIS A 213 -5.14 3.09 -15.38
CA HIS A 213 -4.08 3.20 -16.40
C HIS A 213 -4.59 3.77 -17.71
N ARG A 214 -5.79 3.37 -18.17
CA ARG A 214 -6.41 3.87 -19.42
C ARG A 214 -6.56 5.39 -19.43
N LEU A 215 -6.91 5.97 -18.27
CA LEU A 215 -7.05 7.41 -18.13
C LEU A 215 -5.73 8.15 -18.47
N LEU A 216 -4.59 7.58 -18.07
CA LEU A 216 -3.28 8.14 -18.38
C LEU A 216 -2.92 7.98 -19.85
N PHE A 217 -3.31 6.86 -20.50
CA PHE A 217 -3.09 6.66 -21.93
C PHE A 217 -3.90 7.67 -22.77
N GLU A 218 -5.15 7.86 -22.44
CA GLU A 218 -6.02 8.87 -23.09
C GLU A 218 -5.51 10.31 -22.86
N ALA A 219 -4.95 10.60 -21.68
CA ALA A 219 -4.34 11.90 -21.41
C ALA A 219 -3.06 12.11 -22.26
N LEU A 220 -2.24 11.08 -22.48
CA LEU A 220 -1.09 11.14 -23.38
C LEU A 220 -1.52 11.49 -24.79
N GLU A 221 -2.59 10.88 -25.31
CA GLU A 221 -3.10 11.16 -26.66
C GLU A 221 -3.47 12.65 -26.80
N LYS A 222 -4.17 13.20 -25.79
CA LYS A 222 -4.56 14.63 -25.79
C LYS A 222 -3.36 15.58 -25.75
N LEU A 223 -2.28 15.19 -25.11
CA LEU A 223 -1.06 16.02 -24.94
C LEU A 223 -0.02 15.80 -26.02
N ALA A 224 -0.19 14.81 -26.90
CA ALA A 224 0.83 14.38 -27.85
C ALA A 224 1.33 15.46 -28.82
N GLY A 225 0.44 16.36 -29.23
CA GLY A 225 0.77 17.50 -30.10
C GLY A 225 1.42 18.67 -29.38
N GLU A 226 1.13 18.85 -28.09
CA GLU A 226 1.60 19.97 -27.29
C GLU A 226 2.93 19.67 -26.56
N LEU A 227 3.11 18.41 -26.14
CA LEU A 227 4.29 17.95 -25.41
C LEU A 227 4.98 16.80 -26.18
N PRO A 228 5.79 17.11 -27.20
CA PRO A 228 6.41 16.08 -28.06
C PRO A 228 7.40 15.19 -27.33
N THR A 229 8.02 15.65 -26.24
CA THR A 229 8.94 14.89 -25.39
C THR A 229 8.26 14.09 -24.28
N LEU A 230 6.92 14.20 -24.12
CA LEU A 230 6.20 13.45 -23.11
C LEU A 230 6.28 11.94 -23.38
N ARG A 231 6.68 11.18 -22.36
CA ARG A 231 6.75 9.72 -22.34
C ARG A 231 6.02 9.17 -21.13
N LEU A 232 5.48 7.97 -21.24
CA LEU A 232 4.89 7.24 -20.11
C LEU A 232 5.78 6.07 -19.72
N LEU A 233 6.01 5.92 -18.41
CA LEU A 233 6.63 4.75 -17.82
C LEU A 233 5.57 4.00 -17.00
N VAL A 234 5.17 2.82 -17.47
CA VAL A 234 4.22 1.94 -16.78
C VAL A 234 4.99 0.85 -16.06
N VAL A 235 4.97 0.86 -14.74
CA VAL A 235 5.67 -0.14 -13.90
C VAL A 235 4.66 -0.95 -13.13
N GLY A 236 4.67 -2.23 -13.34
CA GLY A 236 3.78 -3.18 -12.70
C GLY A 236 3.29 -4.25 -13.66
N ASP A 237 2.74 -5.29 -13.07
CA ASP A 237 2.20 -6.45 -13.78
C ASP A 237 1.08 -7.08 -12.95
N GLY A 238 0.43 -8.12 -13.50
CA GLY A 238 -0.66 -8.82 -12.84
C GLY A 238 -1.92 -7.97 -12.69
N GLY A 239 -2.97 -8.58 -12.19
CA GLY A 239 -4.30 -7.97 -12.07
C GLY A 239 -5.25 -8.39 -13.18
N ALA A 240 -6.54 -8.10 -12.98
CA ALA A 240 -7.61 -8.58 -13.86
C ALA A 240 -7.59 -7.94 -15.26
N GLU A 241 -6.99 -6.74 -15.39
CA GLU A 241 -6.96 -6.00 -16.67
C GLU A 241 -5.60 -6.12 -17.39
N ARG A 242 -4.69 -6.96 -16.91
CA ARG A 242 -3.33 -7.05 -17.45
C ARG A 242 -3.29 -7.18 -18.97
N ASP A 243 -3.95 -8.20 -19.50
CA ASP A 243 -3.85 -8.52 -20.94
C ASP A 243 -4.50 -7.44 -21.81
N GLU A 244 -5.61 -6.88 -21.33
CA GLU A 244 -6.29 -5.78 -22.01
C GLU A 244 -5.46 -4.49 -22.01
N LEU A 245 -4.82 -4.14 -20.88
CA LEU A 245 -3.99 -2.95 -20.79
C LEU A 245 -2.71 -3.08 -21.59
N VAL A 246 -2.09 -4.28 -21.61
CA VAL A 246 -0.92 -4.54 -22.47
C VAL A 246 -1.29 -4.44 -23.95
N ALA A 247 -2.42 -4.98 -24.35
CA ALA A 247 -2.92 -4.83 -25.72
C ALA A 247 -3.21 -3.36 -26.06
N ALA A 248 -3.84 -2.61 -25.14
CA ALA A 248 -4.12 -1.20 -25.31
C ALA A 248 -2.84 -0.35 -25.47
N MET A 249 -1.79 -0.61 -24.68
CA MET A 249 -0.51 0.08 -24.83
C MET A 249 0.13 -0.16 -26.20
N ARG A 250 0.07 -1.40 -26.71
CA ARG A 250 0.62 -1.77 -28.03
C ARG A 250 -0.16 -1.17 -29.19
N ALA A 251 -1.47 -1.09 -29.07
CA ALA A 251 -2.37 -0.54 -30.08
C ALA A 251 -2.53 0.99 -30.02
N HIS A 252 -1.93 1.64 -28.99
CA HIS A 252 -2.11 3.08 -28.78
C HIS A 252 -1.50 3.90 -29.92
N PRO A 253 -2.15 4.99 -30.41
CA PRO A 253 -1.59 5.84 -31.48
C PRO A 253 -0.20 6.38 -31.15
N GLN A 254 0.12 6.55 -29.86
CA GLN A 254 1.41 7.00 -29.35
C GLN A 254 2.20 5.85 -28.67
N ALA A 255 2.06 4.60 -29.15
CA ALA A 255 2.71 3.42 -28.54
C ALA A 255 4.22 3.59 -28.36
N GLY A 256 4.90 4.25 -29.30
CA GLY A 256 6.34 4.56 -29.21
C GLY A 256 6.72 5.51 -28.08
N ARG A 257 5.75 6.11 -27.38
CA ARG A 257 5.96 6.97 -26.21
C ARG A 257 5.62 6.27 -24.88
N ILE A 258 5.21 5.00 -24.91
CA ILE A 258 4.83 4.23 -23.74
C ILE A 258 5.83 3.10 -23.52
N VAL A 259 6.53 3.14 -22.40
CA VAL A 259 7.43 2.07 -21.97
C VAL A 259 6.73 1.28 -20.87
N TRP A 260 6.42 0.02 -21.13
CA TRP A 260 5.94 -0.91 -20.10
C TRP A 260 7.12 -1.74 -19.58
N ALA A 261 7.51 -1.46 -18.33
CA ALA A 261 8.63 -2.12 -17.66
C ALA A 261 8.26 -3.45 -16.98
N GLY A 262 6.97 -3.83 -17.01
CA GLY A 262 6.48 -5.05 -16.36
C GLY A 262 6.64 -5.02 -14.84
N HIS A 263 6.70 -6.21 -14.23
CA HIS A 263 7.01 -6.33 -12.81
C HIS A 263 8.49 -6.02 -12.54
N ARG A 264 8.75 -5.10 -11.61
CA ARG A 264 10.10 -4.71 -11.20
C ARG A 264 10.28 -4.90 -9.71
N ASN A 265 11.43 -5.48 -9.32
CA ASN A 265 11.83 -5.60 -7.91
C ASN A 265 12.76 -4.47 -7.45
N ASP A 266 13.24 -3.67 -8.39
CA ASP A 266 14.18 -2.56 -8.24
C ASP A 266 13.50 -1.20 -8.54
N LEU A 267 12.37 -0.95 -7.92
CA LEU A 267 11.59 0.30 -8.09
C LEU A 267 12.42 1.54 -7.75
N GLU A 268 13.41 1.43 -6.86
CA GLU A 268 14.39 2.49 -6.54
C GLU A 268 15.18 2.97 -7.74
N ASN A 269 15.26 2.19 -8.81
CA ASN A 269 15.87 2.57 -10.09
C ASN A 269 14.84 3.11 -11.09
N CYS A 270 13.55 2.86 -10.86
CA CYS A 270 12.48 3.32 -11.74
C CYS A 270 12.00 4.74 -11.40
N TYR A 271 11.79 5.04 -10.12
CA TYR A 271 11.33 6.37 -9.71
C TYR A 271 12.24 7.51 -10.15
N PRO A 272 13.58 7.40 -10.03
CA PRO A 272 14.49 8.48 -10.43
C PRO A 272 14.45 8.84 -11.93
N ALA A 273 13.91 7.97 -12.77
CA ALA A 273 13.71 8.26 -14.19
C ALA A 273 12.44 9.09 -14.48
N MET A 274 11.57 9.26 -13.48
CA MET A 274 10.30 9.97 -13.62
C MET A 274 10.47 11.45 -13.25
N ASP A 275 9.92 12.34 -14.07
CA ASP A 275 9.76 13.76 -13.72
C ASP A 275 8.51 14.00 -12.87
N LEU A 276 7.50 13.10 -13.00
CA LEU A 276 6.26 13.13 -12.24
C LEU A 276 5.70 11.71 -12.09
N LEU A 277 5.21 11.36 -10.90
CA LEU A 277 4.36 10.17 -10.72
C LEU A 277 2.89 10.55 -10.87
N ALA A 278 2.17 9.89 -11.78
CA ALA A 278 0.70 9.95 -11.85
C ALA A 278 0.09 8.85 -10.97
N ALA A 279 -0.76 9.23 -10.03
CA ALA A 279 -1.50 8.32 -9.15
C ALA A 279 -3.01 8.58 -9.26
N PRO A 280 -3.65 8.28 -10.41
CA PRO A 280 -5.05 8.59 -10.67
C PRO A 280 -6.01 7.60 -10.00
N SER A 281 -5.52 6.73 -9.12
CA SER A 281 -6.30 5.69 -8.43
C SER A 281 -7.54 6.27 -7.77
N GLU A 282 -8.70 5.67 -8.03
CA GLU A 282 -9.99 6.11 -7.47
C GLU A 282 -10.07 5.92 -5.96
N ILE A 283 -9.49 4.83 -5.47
CA ILE A 283 -9.54 4.41 -4.08
C ILE A 283 -8.14 4.06 -3.60
N GLU A 284 -7.70 4.71 -2.53
CA GLU A 284 -6.43 4.42 -1.86
C GLU A 284 -6.59 4.53 -0.34
N GLY A 285 -6.00 3.59 0.39
CA GLY A 285 -5.84 3.70 1.84
C GLY A 285 -4.65 4.58 2.20
N LEU A 286 -3.46 4.15 1.78
CA LEU A 286 -2.20 4.88 1.78
C LEU A 286 -1.31 4.22 0.71
N SER A 287 -1.00 4.95 -0.35
CA SER A 287 -0.26 4.39 -1.49
C SER A 287 1.23 4.28 -1.21
N ASN A 288 1.78 3.06 -1.19
CA ASN A 288 3.23 2.86 -1.09
C ASN A 288 3.96 3.50 -2.28
N ALA A 289 3.41 3.40 -3.50
CA ALA A 289 4.01 4.01 -4.68
C ALA A 289 4.14 5.54 -4.56
N VAL A 290 3.16 6.19 -3.94
CA VAL A 290 3.21 7.63 -3.64
C VAL A 290 4.33 7.91 -2.63
N LEU A 291 4.40 7.16 -1.52
CA LEU A 291 5.46 7.34 -0.51
C LEU A 291 6.87 7.10 -1.09
N GLU A 292 7.02 6.07 -1.93
CA GLU A 292 8.28 5.71 -2.58
C GLU A 292 8.74 6.78 -3.57
N ALA A 293 7.84 7.29 -4.42
CA ALA A 293 8.12 8.40 -5.33
C ALA A 293 8.54 9.66 -4.57
N MET A 294 7.75 10.05 -3.56
CA MET A 294 8.08 11.20 -2.71
C MET A 294 9.43 11.02 -2.00
N ALA A 295 9.77 9.81 -1.56
CA ALA A 295 11.08 9.51 -0.98
C ALA A 295 12.22 9.68 -1.98
N CYS A 296 11.98 9.45 -3.28
CA CYS A 296 12.91 9.73 -4.36
C CYS A 296 12.92 11.21 -4.81
N ALA A 297 12.18 12.09 -4.13
CA ALA A 297 11.93 13.47 -4.52
C ALA A 297 11.22 13.64 -5.88
N VAL A 298 10.47 12.63 -6.31
CA VAL A 298 9.60 12.69 -7.48
C VAL A 298 8.27 13.29 -7.05
N PRO A 299 7.85 14.44 -7.62
CA PRO A 299 6.55 15.02 -7.32
C PRO A 299 5.43 14.10 -7.79
N VAL A 300 4.28 14.18 -7.13
CA VAL A 300 3.14 13.30 -7.41
C VAL A 300 1.94 14.14 -7.83
N LEU A 301 1.29 13.76 -8.93
CA LEU A 301 -0.06 14.18 -9.30
C LEU A 301 -1.02 13.04 -8.95
N ALA A 302 -1.88 13.24 -7.97
CA ALA A 302 -2.78 12.20 -7.48
C ALA A 302 -4.25 12.61 -7.53
N HIS A 303 -5.12 11.62 -7.71
CA HIS A 303 -6.54 11.78 -7.43
C HIS A 303 -6.77 12.03 -5.94
N GLN A 304 -7.75 12.88 -5.63
CA GLN A 304 -8.11 13.27 -4.26
C GLN A 304 -8.80 12.12 -3.50
N ALA A 305 -8.07 11.02 -3.28
CA ALA A 305 -8.48 9.90 -2.43
C ALA A 305 -7.95 10.09 -1.00
N CYS A 306 -8.58 9.43 -0.01
CA CYS A 306 -8.29 9.63 1.42
C CYS A 306 -6.80 9.59 1.76
N GLY A 307 -6.09 8.55 1.34
CA GLY A 307 -4.66 8.40 1.66
C GLY A 307 -3.75 9.40 0.94
N ASN A 308 -4.10 9.77 -0.29
CA ASN A 308 -3.32 10.74 -1.05
C ASN A 308 -3.42 12.14 -0.45
N ALA A 309 -4.63 12.55 -0.03
CA ALA A 309 -4.87 13.85 0.59
C ALA A 309 -4.20 14.02 1.96
N GLU A 310 -3.85 12.92 2.63
CA GLU A 310 -3.10 12.95 3.89
C GLU A 310 -1.61 13.21 3.68
N VAL A 311 -1.04 12.65 2.60
CA VAL A 311 0.41 12.67 2.36
C VAL A 311 0.83 13.85 1.51
N ILE A 312 -0.02 14.25 0.55
CA ILE A 312 0.29 15.29 -0.43
C ILE A 312 -0.36 16.60 0.00
N ASP A 313 0.48 17.59 0.30
CA ASP A 313 0.04 18.98 0.40
C ASP A 313 -0.03 19.57 -1.01
N ARG A 314 -1.28 19.82 -1.50
CA ARG A 314 -1.56 20.32 -2.86
C ARG A 314 -0.87 21.65 -3.20
N HIS A 315 -0.49 22.43 -2.20
CA HIS A 315 0.15 23.74 -2.40
C HIS A 315 1.67 23.66 -2.32
N ARG A 316 2.24 22.59 -1.76
CA ARG A 316 3.66 22.54 -1.41
C ARG A 316 4.40 21.30 -1.91
N SER A 317 3.81 20.09 -1.82
CA SER A 317 4.55 18.84 -2.00
C SER A 317 4.06 17.98 -3.17
N GLY A 318 3.06 18.42 -3.91
CA GLY A 318 2.54 17.69 -5.06
C GLY A 318 1.28 18.33 -5.61
N TYR A 319 0.53 17.58 -6.37
CA TYR A 319 -0.70 18.01 -7.02
C TYR A 319 -1.82 17.06 -6.65
N LEU A 320 -2.92 17.61 -6.14
CA LEU A 320 -4.15 16.88 -5.83
C LEU A 320 -5.29 17.48 -6.63
N ALA A 321 -5.95 16.66 -7.43
CA ALA A 321 -7.06 17.07 -8.27
C ALA A 321 -8.13 15.98 -8.32
N ASP A 322 -9.33 16.36 -8.75
CA ASP A 322 -10.40 15.41 -9.04
C ASP A 322 -10.21 14.86 -10.47
N LEU A 323 -9.41 13.81 -10.56
CA LEU A 323 -9.01 13.18 -11.84
C LEU A 323 -10.07 12.18 -12.29
N ARG A 324 -11.24 12.66 -12.74
CA ARG A 324 -12.35 11.78 -13.17
C ARG A 324 -12.25 11.34 -14.61
N ASP A 325 -11.69 12.18 -15.47
CA ASP A 325 -11.60 11.95 -16.91
C ASP A 325 -10.22 12.32 -17.46
N ALA A 326 -9.98 11.94 -18.71
CA ALA A 326 -8.71 12.16 -19.39
C ALA A 326 -8.43 13.64 -19.69
N ALA A 327 -9.46 14.47 -19.86
CA ALA A 327 -9.27 15.89 -20.11
C ALA A 327 -8.79 16.61 -18.85
N GLY A 328 -9.40 16.30 -17.70
CA GLY A 328 -8.95 16.79 -16.39
C GLY A 328 -7.52 16.37 -16.07
N LEU A 329 -7.19 15.07 -16.26
CA LEU A 329 -5.83 14.60 -16.07
C LEU A 329 -4.83 15.27 -17.02
N ALA A 330 -5.17 15.44 -18.31
CA ALA A 330 -4.31 16.11 -19.27
C ALA A 330 -4.08 17.59 -18.91
N ASN A 331 -5.10 18.30 -18.43
CA ASN A 331 -4.96 19.69 -17.98
C ASN A 331 -4.01 19.82 -16.76
N GLU A 332 -4.16 18.93 -15.77
CA GLU A 332 -3.28 18.92 -14.60
C GLU A 332 -1.84 18.51 -14.97
N LEU A 333 -1.65 17.53 -15.85
CA LEU A 333 -0.33 17.17 -16.37
C LEU A 333 0.32 18.33 -17.13
N ARG A 334 -0.42 19.03 -18.00
CA ARG A 334 0.09 20.19 -18.73
C ARG A 334 0.56 21.28 -17.75
N ALA A 335 -0.25 21.60 -16.76
CA ALA A 335 0.08 22.60 -15.77
C ALA A 335 1.31 22.22 -14.95
N ALA A 336 1.37 20.97 -14.47
CA ALA A 336 2.48 20.48 -13.66
C ALA A 336 3.80 20.44 -14.45
N LEU A 337 3.78 19.88 -15.68
CA LEU A 337 4.97 19.72 -16.52
C LEU A 337 5.45 21.05 -17.15
N GLY A 338 4.62 22.08 -17.16
CA GLY A 338 4.94 23.40 -17.70
C GLY A 338 5.94 24.20 -16.85
N ASP A 339 6.17 23.83 -15.60
CA ASP A 339 7.15 24.48 -14.69
C ASP A 339 8.10 23.46 -14.05
N PRO A 340 9.24 23.18 -14.70
CA PRO A 340 10.26 22.27 -14.16
C PRO A 340 10.87 22.74 -12.83
N GLY A 341 10.86 24.05 -12.57
CA GLY A 341 11.35 24.61 -11.31
C GLY A 341 10.43 24.24 -10.14
N GLU A 342 9.14 24.43 -10.35
CA GLU A 342 8.10 24.08 -9.37
C GLU A 342 8.01 22.55 -9.16
N LEU A 343 8.15 21.73 -10.21
CA LEU A 343 8.24 20.28 -10.08
C LEU A 343 9.35 19.87 -9.11
N ARG A 344 10.58 20.37 -9.33
CA ARG A 344 11.72 20.07 -8.45
C ARG A 344 11.49 20.55 -7.01
N ARG A 345 10.96 21.76 -6.84
CA ARG A 345 10.66 22.32 -5.52
C ARG A 345 9.65 21.44 -4.76
N ARG A 346 8.56 21.02 -5.44
CA ARG A 346 7.55 20.13 -4.85
C ARG A 346 8.09 18.76 -4.54
N GLY A 347 8.93 18.19 -5.40
CA GLY A 347 9.60 16.92 -5.16
C GLY A 347 10.50 16.95 -3.92
N ALA A 348 11.29 18.01 -3.74
CA ALA A 348 12.14 18.19 -2.57
C ALA A 348 11.30 18.29 -1.27
N GLU A 349 10.21 19.05 -1.29
CA GLU A 349 9.31 19.17 -0.13
C GLU A 349 8.56 17.86 0.15
N ALA A 350 8.14 17.13 -0.90
CA ALA A 350 7.55 15.81 -0.77
C ALA A 350 8.48 14.84 -0.02
N ARG A 351 9.77 14.82 -0.40
CA ARG A 351 10.77 14.02 0.30
C ARG A 351 10.91 14.43 1.76
N ARG A 352 10.96 15.72 2.08
CA ARG A 352 11.06 16.21 3.46
C ARG A 352 9.90 15.68 4.31
N ILE A 353 8.66 15.79 3.81
CA ILE A 353 7.46 15.31 4.51
C ILE A 353 7.54 13.80 4.77
N VAL A 354 7.95 13.02 3.78
CA VAL A 354 8.05 11.57 3.90
C VAL A 354 9.12 11.17 4.91
N LEU A 355 10.29 11.80 4.89
CA LEU A 355 11.36 11.51 5.85
C LEU A 355 10.96 11.83 7.29
N GLU A 356 10.20 12.90 7.50
CA GLU A 356 9.74 13.29 8.82
C GLU A 356 8.60 12.41 9.37
N ARG A 357 7.63 12.04 8.53
CA ARG A 357 6.36 11.49 9.01
C ARG A 357 6.11 10.04 8.61
N TYR A 358 6.73 9.57 7.53
CA TYR A 358 6.45 8.26 6.91
C TYR A 358 7.73 7.41 6.77
N SER A 359 8.74 7.66 7.61
CA SER A 359 9.94 6.82 7.65
C SER A 359 9.64 5.44 8.22
N MET A 360 10.53 4.47 7.95
CA MET A 360 10.44 3.14 8.56
C MET A 360 10.53 3.20 10.08
N GLU A 361 11.25 4.18 10.64
CA GLU A 361 11.38 4.43 12.07
C GLU A 361 10.05 4.89 12.69
N ALA A 362 9.35 5.82 12.03
CA ALA A 362 8.04 6.30 12.47
C ALA A 362 7.01 5.15 12.46
N MET A 363 6.97 4.36 11.39
CA MET A 363 6.13 3.15 11.30
C MET A 363 6.45 2.16 12.42
N GLU A 364 7.74 1.85 12.64
CA GLU A 364 8.19 0.92 13.69
C GLU A 364 7.70 1.37 15.07
N ALA A 365 7.81 2.66 15.40
CA ALA A 365 7.33 3.20 16.67
C ALA A 365 5.83 2.99 16.86
N CYS A 366 5.02 3.27 15.84
CA CYS A 366 3.57 3.05 15.88
C CYS A 366 3.21 1.57 16.10
N TYR A 367 3.83 0.64 15.38
CA TYR A 367 3.54 -0.79 15.55
C TYR A 367 4.03 -1.35 16.87
N ARG A 368 5.16 -0.85 17.41
CA ARG A 368 5.63 -1.22 18.76
C ARG A 368 4.62 -0.83 19.84
N GLU A 369 4.08 0.38 19.76
CA GLU A 369 3.05 0.86 20.66
C GLU A 369 1.76 0.05 20.52
N LEU A 370 1.29 -0.17 19.28
CA LEU A 370 0.10 -0.94 18.95
C LEU A 370 0.16 -2.34 19.57
N TYR A 371 1.25 -3.08 19.38
CA TYR A 371 1.39 -4.45 19.87
C TYR A 371 1.59 -4.53 21.37
N ARG A 372 2.45 -3.67 21.94
CA ARG A 372 2.64 -3.63 23.41
C ARG A 372 1.36 -3.22 24.12
N GLY A 373 0.62 -2.26 23.58
CA GLY A 373 -0.67 -1.86 24.11
C GLY A 373 -1.75 -2.95 24.03
N ALA A 374 -1.66 -3.88 23.07
CA ALA A 374 -2.60 -4.98 22.95
C ALA A 374 -2.40 -6.09 24.01
N VAL A 375 -1.18 -6.29 24.51
CA VAL A 375 -0.89 -7.37 25.49
C VAL A 375 -0.85 -6.88 26.95
N ARG A 376 -0.69 -5.57 27.19
CA ARG A 376 -0.66 -4.98 28.55
C ARG A 376 -2.04 -4.69 29.12
N ALA A 377 -2.99 -4.49 28.30
CA ALA A 377 -4.38 -4.16 28.65
C ALA A 377 -5.19 -5.47 28.77
#